data_00895a3bffd88e23ab3905b02bc8c8fb
#
_entry.id   00895a3bffd88e23ab3905b02bc8c8fb
#
_cell.length_a   1.000
_cell.length_b   1.000
_cell.length_c   1.000
_cell.angle_alpha   90.00
_cell.angle_beta   90.00
_cell.angle_gamma   90.00
#
_symmetry.space_group_name_H-M   'P 1'
#
loop_
_entity.id
_entity.type
_entity.pdbx_description
1 polymer ?
#
loop_
_entity_poly.entity_id
_entity_poly.type
_entity_poly.pdbx_seq_one_letter_code
_entity_poly.pdbx_strand_id
1 'polypeptide(L)'
;MSNYVQRFLLENLDIRGAVVHLDSVWQAMLAGRHYPQAVTRLLGEMSAITLLLGENLKQTGRLTIQLNGNGPVSMLVMDCTDTLHLRGMAKCEQNITAQTVPDLLGNGRLVLTLDMRSMRECYQGIVPLDGD
;
A
#
# COMPACT_ATOMS: atom_id res chain seq x y z
N MET A 1 13.64 16.91 -5.34
CA MET A 1 12.41 16.10 -5.29
C MET A 1 12.73 14.67 -5.63
N SER A 2 12.84 13.88 -4.61
CA SER A 2 13.29 12.51 -4.80
C SER A 2 12.30 11.53 -4.17
N ASN A 3 12.11 10.43 -4.86
CA ASN A 3 11.42 9.26 -4.33
C ASN A 3 12.49 8.20 -4.14
N TYR A 4 12.60 7.65 -2.93
CA TYR A 4 13.63 6.65 -2.70
C TYR A 4 13.24 5.69 -1.60
N VAL A 5 13.86 4.51 -1.64
CA VAL A 5 13.84 3.53 -0.56
C VAL A 5 15.29 3.33 -0.14
N GLN A 6 15.55 3.52 1.14
CA GLN A 6 16.90 3.33 1.69
C GLN A 6 16.87 2.21 2.72
N ARG A 7 17.63 1.17 2.48
CA ARG A 7 17.75 0.04 3.40
C ARG A 7 18.90 0.27 4.36
N PHE A 8 18.77 -0.25 5.56
CA PHE A 8 19.83 -0.23 6.55
C PHE A 8 19.85 -1.53 7.34
N LEU A 9 21.00 -1.80 7.94
CA LEU A 9 21.25 -2.99 8.75
C LEU A 9 21.90 -2.57 10.04
N LEU A 10 21.37 -3.04 11.17
CA LEU A 10 22.01 -2.91 12.46
C LEU A 10 22.79 -4.20 12.72
N GLU A 11 24.07 -4.18 12.41
CA GLU A 11 24.90 -5.38 12.37
C GLU A 11 24.93 -6.17 13.68
N ASN A 12 24.98 -5.46 14.80
CA ASN A 12 25.11 -6.10 16.11
C ASN A 12 23.80 -6.68 16.63
N LEU A 13 22.68 -6.32 16.03
CA LEU A 13 21.36 -6.73 16.50
C LEU A 13 20.61 -7.59 15.50
N ASP A 14 21.21 -7.87 14.34
CA ASP A 14 20.58 -8.61 13.25
C ASP A 14 19.19 -8.04 12.90
N ILE A 15 19.10 -6.71 12.90
CA ILE A 15 17.88 -5.97 12.56
C ILE A 15 18.07 -5.30 11.22
N ARG A 16 17.10 -5.50 10.34
CA ARG A 16 17.04 -4.83 9.03
C ARG A 16 15.89 -3.85 9.02
N GLY A 17 16.10 -2.73 8.38
CA GLY A 17 15.06 -1.73 8.24
C GLY A 17 15.15 -1.04 6.89
N ALA A 18 14.16 -0.21 6.62
CA ALA A 18 14.14 0.60 5.42
C ALA A 18 13.38 1.89 5.68
N VAL A 19 13.80 2.93 4.97
CA VAL A 19 13.13 4.23 4.99
C VAL A 19 12.62 4.51 3.59
N VAL A 20 11.35 4.85 3.49
CA VAL A 20 10.72 5.22 2.22
C VAL A 20 10.45 6.71 2.25
N HIS A 21 10.88 7.39 1.20
CA HIS A 21 10.57 8.80 0.99
C HIS A 21 9.87 8.95 -0.35
N LEU A 22 8.67 9.51 -0.33
CA LEU A 22 7.87 9.75 -1.53
C LEU A 22 7.55 11.24 -1.62
N ASP A 23 7.81 11.83 -2.77
CA ASP A 23 7.54 13.24 -3.03
C ASP A 23 6.68 13.39 -4.29
N SER A 24 7.29 13.39 -5.47
CA SER A 24 6.55 13.60 -6.71
C SER A 24 5.50 12.50 -6.97
N VAL A 25 5.82 11.26 -6.63
CA VAL A 25 4.87 10.15 -6.75
C VAL A 25 3.66 10.38 -5.84
N TRP A 26 3.91 10.81 -4.61
CA TRP A 26 2.86 11.08 -3.64
C TRP A 26 1.96 12.24 -4.11
N GLN A 27 2.58 13.32 -4.58
CA GLN A 27 1.83 14.46 -5.09
C GLN A 27 0.97 14.07 -6.30
N ALA A 28 1.52 13.27 -7.21
CA ALA A 28 0.78 12.79 -8.37
C ALA A 28 -0.40 11.91 -7.98
N MET A 29 -0.22 11.09 -6.94
CA MET A 29 -1.28 10.21 -6.45
C MET A 29 -2.45 11.00 -5.87
N LEU A 30 -2.18 12.14 -5.23
CA LEU A 30 -3.20 12.98 -4.62
C LEU A 30 -3.78 14.02 -5.58
N ALA A 31 -3.16 14.22 -6.73
CA ALA A 31 -3.57 15.28 -7.66
C ALA A 31 -5.00 15.08 -8.15
N GLY A 32 -5.80 16.13 -8.06
CA GLY A 32 -7.20 16.11 -8.48
C GLY A 32 -8.13 15.33 -7.56
N ARG A 33 -7.64 14.90 -6.40
CA ARG A 33 -8.42 14.12 -5.45
C ARG A 33 -8.46 14.82 -4.10
N HIS A 34 -9.60 14.71 -3.42
CA HIS A 34 -9.82 15.38 -2.12
C HIS A 34 -10.24 14.35 -1.09
N TYR A 35 -9.27 13.57 -0.63
CA TYR A 35 -9.52 12.56 0.38
C TYR A 35 -9.60 13.19 1.77
N PRO A 36 -10.47 12.65 2.67
CA PRO A 36 -10.38 13.00 4.08
C PRO A 36 -8.98 12.69 4.63
N GLN A 37 -8.57 13.42 5.66
CA GLN A 37 -7.22 13.31 6.21
C GLN A 37 -6.87 11.89 6.63
N ALA A 38 -7.79 11.17 7.27
CA ALA A 38 -7.55 9.80 7.71
C ALA A 38 -7.31 8.87 6.53
N VAL A 39 -8.01 9.09 5.41
CA VAL A 39 -7.84 8.29 4.19
C VAL A 39 -6.52 8.61 3.52
N THR A 40 -6.15 9.89 3.49
CA THR A 40 -4.83 10.31 2.96
C THR A 40 -3.70 9.64 3.73
N ARG A 41 -3.82 9.59 5.07
CA ARG A 41 -2.83 8.92 5.92
C ARG A 41 -2.76 7.42 5.62
N LEU A 42 -3.90 6.76 5.52
CA LEU A 42 -3.95 5.34 5.21
C LEU A 42 -3.33 5.06 3.83
N LEU A 43 -3.66 5.88 2.85
CA LEU A 43 -3.10 5.75 1.51
C LEU A 43 -1.57 5.91 1.52
N GLY A 44 -1.06 6.85 2.33
CA GLY A 44 0.38 7.05 2.48
C GLY A 44 1.08 5.85 3.12
N GLU A 45 0.51 5.31 4.19
CA GLU A 45 1.07 4.13 4.85
C GLU A 45 1.06 2.92 3.92
N MET A 46 -0.03 2.72 3.19
CA MET A 46 -0.12 1.62 2.23
C MET A 46 0.83 1.80 1.06
N SER A 47 1.08 3.03 0.64
CA SER A 47 2.07 3.33 -0.40
C SER A 47 3.46 2.89 0.04
N ALA A 48 3.84 3.21 1.26
CA ALA A 48 5.14 2.82 1.81
C ALA A 48 5.27 1.30 1.92
N ILE A 49 4.24 0.64 2.43
CA ILE A 49 4.21 -0.82 2.58
C ILE A 49 4.33 -1.49 1.21
N THR A 50 3.56 -1.03 0.24
CA THR A 50 3.57 -1.60 -1.11
C THR A 50 4.94 -1.48 -1.76
N LEU A 51 5.59 -0.33 -1.59
CA LEU A 51 6.91 -0.09 -2.14
C LEU A 51 7.97 -0.99 -1.49
N LEU A 52 7.91 -1.12 -0.16
CA LEU A 52 8.83 -1.99 0.57
C LEU A 52 8.68 -3.46 0.16
N LEU A 53 7.45 -3.92 0.00
CA LEU A 53 7.19 -5.29 -0.45
C LEU A 53 7.64 -5.48 -1.89
N GLY A 54 7.35 -4.52 -2.76
CA GLY A 54 7.73 -4.59 -4.16
C GLY A 54 9.23 -4.65 -4.35
N GLU A 55 9.98 -3.92 -3.54
CA GLU A 55 11.43 -3.92 -3.63
C GLU A 55 12.06 -5.24 -3.19
N ASN A 56 11.44 -5.92 -2.22
CA ASN A 56 11.94 -7.20 -1.73
C ASN A 56 11.63 -8.39 -2.65
N LEU A 57 10.74 -8.19 -3.61
CA LEU A 57 10.34 -9.26 -4.52
C LEU A 57 11.22 -9.22 -5.77
N LYS A 58 12.20 -10.10 -5.81
CA LYS A 58 13.05 -10.26 -6.97
C LYS A 58 12.26 -10.96 -8.07
N GLN A 59 12.22 -10.44 -9.26
CA GLN A 59 11.59 -11.04 -10.45
C GLN A 59 10.06 -10.90 -10.50
N THR A 60 9.47 -9.98 -9.76
CA THR A 60 8.05 -9.72 -9.93
C THR A 60 7.81 -8.74 -11.06
N GLY A 61 6.77 -8.97 -11.84
CA GLY A 61 6.31 -7.99 -12.81
C GLY A 61 5.48 -6.92 -12.15
N ARG A 62 4.54 -7.31 -11.26
CA ARG A 62 3.59 -6.40 -10.68
C ARG A 62 3.05 -6.91 -9.36
N LEU A 63 3.00 -6.03 -8.39
CA LEU A 63 2.40 -6.27 -7.08
C LEU A 63 1.18 -5.39 -6.93
N THR A 64 0.04 -5.98 -6.62
CA THR A 64 -1.18 -5.24 -6.32
C THR A 64 -1.64 -5.60 -4.93
N ILE A 65 -1.91 -4.59 -4.11
CA ILE A 65 -2.51 -4.76 -2.78
C ILE A 65 -3.85 -4.06 -2.79
N GLN A 66 -4.89 -4.78 -2.41
CA GLN A 66 -6.23 -4.23 -2.36
C GLN A 66 -6.80 -4.44 -0.97
N LEU A 67 -7.27 -3.36 -0.37
CA LEU A 67 -8.04 -3.40 0.87
C LEU A 67 -9.51 -3.24 0.51
N ASN A 68 -10.34 -4.14 0.97
CA ASN A 68 -11.79 -4.04 0.85
C ASN A 68 -12.38 -3.95 2.24
N GLY A 69 -13.32 -3.05 2.44
CA GLY A 69 -13.94 -2.86 3.73
C GLY A 69 -15.43 -2.64 3.61
N ASN A 70 -16.13 -2.76 4.74
CA ASN A 70 -17.54 -2.41 4.82
C ASN A 70 -17.78 -1.16 5.66
N GLY A 71 -16.71 -0.47 6.04
CA GLY A 71 -16.76 0.81 6.72
C GLY A 71 -16.76 1.99 5.76
N PRO A 72 -16.39 3.19 6.25
CA PRO A 72 -16.34 4.39 5.42
C PRO A 72 -15.42 4.28 4.21
N VAL A 73 -14.36 3.49 4.31
CA VAL A 73 -13.51 3.17 3.16
C VAL A 73 -13.93 1.81 2.62
N SER A 74 -14.46 1.79 1.41
CA SER A 74 -14.92 0.54 0.79
C SER A 74 -13.81 -0.17 0.03
N MET A 75 -12.84 0.59 -0.50
CA MET A 75 -11.75 0.01 -1.26
C MET A 75 -10.55 0.94 -1.25
N LEU A 76 -9.36 0.34 -1.18
CA LEU A 76 -8.10 1.03 -1.41
C LEU A 76 -7.23 0.09 -2.23
N VAL A 77 -6.69 0.59 -3.33
CA VAL A 77 -5.86 -0.22 -4.24
C VAL A 77 -4.51 0.45 -4.41
N MET A 78 -3.45 -0.34 -4.23
CA MET A 78 -2.09 0.06 -4.51
C MET A 78 -1.48 -0.90 -5.54
N ASP A 79 -0.71 -0.35 -6.45
CA ASP A 79 -0.14 -1.10 -7.56
C ASP A 79 1.31 -0.65 -7.76
N CYS A 80 2.23 -1.60 -7.79
CA CYS A 80 3.65 -1.33 -7.92
C CYS A 80 4.27 -2.27 -8.95
N THR A 81 5.01 -1.71 -9.91
CA THR A 81 5.71 -2.50 -10.91
C THR A 81 7.12 -2.88 -10.44
N ASP A 82 7.79 -3.76 -11.16
CA ASP A 82 9.17 -4.15 -10.87
C ASP A 82 10.17 -3.00 -11.03
N THR A 83 9.77 -1.93 -11.73
CA THR A 83 10.55 -0.71 -11.84
C THR A 83 10.15 0.33 -10.80
N LEU A 84 9.40 -0.07 -9.79
CA LEU A 84 8.94 0.73 -8.66
C LEU A 84 8.06 1.92 -9.07
N HIS A 85 7.28 1.76 -10.14
CA HIS A 85 6.22 2.70 -10.46
C HIS A 85 5.00 2.41 -9.60
N LEU A 86 4.63 3.38 -8.78
CA LEU A 86 3.59 3.22 -7.78
C LEU A 86 2.34 4.00 -8.18
N ARG A 87 1.20 3.34 -8.09
CA ARG A 87 -0.11 3.98 -8.28
C ARG A 87 -1.03 3.55 -7.16
N GLY A 88 -1.96 4.42 -6.81
CA GLY A 88 -2.93 4.06 -5.78
C GLY A 88 -4.15 4.96 -5.80
N MET A 89 -5.22 4.44 -5.25
CA MET A 89 -6.46 5.18 -5.09
C MET A 89 -7.27 4.60 -3.93
N ALA A 90 -8.17 5.40 -3.41
CA ALA A 90 -9.13 4.95 -2.40
C ALA A 90 -10.54 5.35 -2.81
N LYS A 91 -11.50 4.52 -2.45
CA LYS A 91 -12.92 4.81 -2.61
C LYS A 91 -13.53 4.89 -1.21
N CYS A 92 -14.07 6.05 -0.85
CA CYS A 92 -14.51 6.31 0.51
C CYS A 92 -15.63 7.33 0.54
N GLU A 93 -16.29 7.42 1.70
CA GLU A 93 -17.26 8.48 1.97
C GLU A 93 -16.52 9.80 2.16
N GLN A 94 -17.21 10.92 1.98
CA GLN A 94 -16.62 12.25 2.08
C GLN A 94 -16.53 12.76 3.52
N ASN A 95 -17.53 12.47 4.33
CA ASN A 95 -17.60 12.96 5.70
C ASN A 95 -17.23 11.83 6.66
N ILE A 96 -15.93 11.68 6.89
CA ILE A 96 -15.43 10.60 7.72
C ILE A 96 -14.95 11.16 9.06
N THR A 97 -15.47 10.60 10.15
CA THR A 97 -14.99 10.91 11.51
C THR A 97 -14.05 9.83 12.04
N ALA A 98 -14.05 8.65 11.43
CA ALA A 98 -13.16 7.56 11.83
C ALA A 98 -11.69 7.94 11.63
N GLN A 99 -10.83 7.55 12.57
CA GLN A 99 -9.40 7.87 12.53
C GLN A 99 -8.50 6.64 12.50
N THR A 100 -9.00 5.51 12.98
CA THR A 100 -8.20 4.27 13.04
C THR A 100 -8.49 3.39 11.83
N VAL A 101 -7.52 2.54 11.48
CA VAL A 101 -7.69 1.62 10.37
C VAL A 101 -8.89 0.68 10.56
N PRO A 102 -9.09 0.06 11.74
CA PRO A 102 -10.28 -0.76 11.95
C PRO A 102 -11.59 0.01 11.77
N ASP A 103 -11.64 1.25 12.23
CA ASP A 103 -12.85 2.06 12.08
C ASP A 103 -13.09 2.49 10.63
N LEU A 104 -12.02 2.71 9.87
CA LEU A 104 -12.13 3.09 8.46
C LEU A 104 -12.58 1.92 7.58
N LEU A 105 -12.06 0.73 7.83
CA LEU A 105 -12.32 -0.44 6.99
C LEU A 105 -13.43 -1.34 7.51
N GLY A 106 -13.70 -1.31 8.82
CA GLY A 106 -14.66 -2.23 9.40
C GLY A 106 -14.17 -3.67 9.28
N ASN A 107 -15.07 -4.58 8.94
CA ASN A 107 -14.72 -5.97 8.67
C ASN A 107 -14.15 -6.08 7.26
N GLY A 108 -12.85 -5.80 7.14
CA GLY A 108 -12.21 -5.75 5.85
C GLY A 108 -11.37 -6.96 5.55
N ARG A 109 -10.79 -6.94 4.37
CA ARG A 109 -9.83 -7.95 3.95
C ARG A 109 -8.78 -7.33 3.06
N LEU A 110 -7.59 -7.92 3.10
CA LEU A 110 -6.48 -7.54 2.25
C LEU A 110 -6.29 -8.64 1.20
N VAL A 111 -6.20 -8.22 -0.05
CA VAL A 111 -5.93 -9.13 -1.17
C VAL A 111 -4.59 -8.73 -1.76
N LEU A 112 -3.66 -9.66 -1.80
CA LEU A 112 -2.34 -9.46 -2.39
C LEU A 112 -2.25 -10.26 -3.68
N THR A 113 -1.91 -9.58 -4.77
CA THR A 113 -1.78 -10.23 -6.08
C THR A 113 -0.37 -9.99 -6.61
N LEU A 114 0.29 -11.09 -6.96
CA LEU A 114 1.63 -11.05 -7.58
C LEU A 114 1.52 -11.59 -8.99
N ASP A 115 1.81 -10.72 -9.96
CA ASP A 115 1.88 -11.09 -11.36
C ASP A 115 3.35 -11.18 -11.75
N MET A 116 3.88 -12.40 -11.73
CA MET A 116 5.30 -12.65 -11.96
C MET A 116 5.54 -12.97 -13.42
N ARG A 117 6.58 -12.33 -14.02
CA ARG A 117 6.90 -12.53 -15.42
C ARG A 117 7.24 -13.98 -15.77
N SER A 118 7.79 -14.73 -14.82
CA SER A 118 8.20 -16.11 -15.02
C SER A 118 7.09 -17.11 -14.83
N MET A 119 5.91 -16.68 -14.38
CA MET A 119 4.78 -17.55 -14.10
C MET A 119 3.61 -17.22 -15.02
N ARG A 120 2.95 -18.27 -15.51
CA ARG A 120 1.75 -18.10 -16.34
C ARG A 120 0.53 -17.73 -15.52
N GLU A 121 0.59 -17.93 -14.21
CA GLU A 121 -0.53 -17.68 -13.31
C GLU A 121 -0.12 -16.65 -12.27
N CYS A 122 -1.09 -15.83 -11.85
CA CYS A 122 -0.90 -14.89 -10.76
C CYS A 122 -1.02 -15.61 -9.42
N TYR A 123 -0.16 -15.27 -8.48
CA TYR A 123 -0.34 -15.66 -7.09
C TYR A 123 -1.30 -14.68 -6.42
N GLN A 124 -2.23 -15.18 -5.64
CA GLN A 124 -3.15 -14.33 -4.90
C GLN A 124 -3.32 -14.86 -3.48
N GLY A 125 -3.14 -14.00 -2.51
CA GLY A 125 -3.37 -14.28 -1.11
C GLY A 125 -4.44 -13.37 -0.56
N ILE A 126 -5.28 -13.90 0.33
CA ILE A 126 -6.35 -13.14 0.96
C ILE A 126 -6.21 -13.28 2.47
N VAL A 127 -6.18 -12.12 3.17
CA VAL A 127 -6.06 -12.07 4.62
C VAL A 127 -7.23 -11.27 5.18
N PRO A 128 -8.04 -11.86 6.07
CA PRO A 128 -9.06 -11.08 6.75
C PRO A 128 -8.41 -10.07 7.71
N LEU A 129 -8.98 -8.90 7.80
CA LEU A 129 -8.53 -7.85 8.70
C LEU A 129 -9.43 -7.82 9.93
N ASP A 130 -9.38 -8.89 10.69
CA ASP A 130 -10.12 -8.99 11.95
C ASP A 130 -9.38 -8.20 13.02
N GLY A 131 -10.13 -7.53 13.89
CA GLY A 131 -9.54 -6.64 14.87
C GLY A 131 -8.82 -7.31 16.04
N ASP A 132 -8.49 -8.56 15.92
CA ASP A 132 -7.80 -9.29 16.98
C ASP A 132 -6.32 -9.46 16.70
#